data_b702a57dcc8b9b4b8d0cd166b7f7ea9d
#
_entry.id   b702a57dcc8b9b4b8d0cd166b7f7ea9d
#
_cell.length_a   1.000
_cell.length_b   1.000
_cell.length_c   1.000
_cell.angle_alpha   90.00
_cell.angle_beta   90.00
_cell.angle_gamma   90.00
#
_symmetry.space_group_name_H-M   'P 1'
#
loop_
_entity.id
_entity.type
_entity.pdbx_description
1 polymer ?
#
loop_
_entity_poly.entity_id
_entity_poly.type
_entity_poly.pdbx_seq_one_letter_code
_entity_poly.pdbx_strand_id
1 'polypeptide(L)'
;MMPAQQGYDRAITVFSPDGRLYQVEYARESVKRGTTTVGLKYRDGLILIIDKRLTNTLVIADSIEKMFQIDDHIGATTSGLVADARQLIERARIQCQVNRMTYGNSISVPALVKKMGDFMQSFTQYGGARPFGTALLIAGSDDADFHLYELDVSGAYLAYNAGGIGVGKALVIDYFENNWKPNMTQNAAIKMGLEAINDSMDDSLNHDAVEIAVVNSDGYQK
;
A
#
# COMPACT_ATOMS: atom_id res chain seq x y z
N MET A 1 29.81 4.71 -11.94
CA MET A 1 29.38 6.12 -11.86
C MET A 1 28.84 6.50 -13.22
N MET A 2 27.56 6.78 -13.35
CA MET A 2 26.98 7.21 -14.63
C MET A 2 27.05 8.75 -14.72
N PRO A 3 27.83 9.35 -15.60
CA PRO A 3 28.09 10.79 -15.62
C PRO A 3 26.91 11.67 -16.10
N ALA A 4 25.87 11.08 -16.67
CA ALA A 4 24.76 11.83 -17.28
C ALA A 4 23.59 12.19 -16.33
N GLN A 5 23.61 11.75 -15.09
CA GLN A 5 22.51 11.95 -14.14
C GLN A 5 22.51 13.33 -13.45
N GLN A 6 23.63 14.03 -13.42
CA GLN A 6 23.85 15.19 -12.53
C GLN A 6 23.03 16.46 -12.85
N GLY A 7 22.26 16.51 -13.91
CA GLY A 7 21.45 17.68 -14.26
C GLY A 7 19.94 17.50 -14.14
N TYR A 8 19.45 16.27 -14.27
CA TYR A 8 18.02 15.96 -14.32
C TYR A 8 17.44 15.46 -12.99
N ASP A 9 18.30 15.13 -12.03
CA ASP A 9 17.90 14.60 -10.71
C ASP A 9 17.50 15.68 -9.70
N ARG A 10 17.85 16.95 -9.97
CA ARG A 10 17.56 18.09 -9.05
C ARG A 10 16.19 18.71 -9.26
N ALA A 11 15.58 18.51 -10.41
CA ALA A 11 14.28 19.08 -10.75
C ALA A 11 13.21 17.98 -10.78
N ILE A 12 12.15 18.15 -10.00
CA ILE A 12 11.06 17.17 -9.88
C ILE A 12 10.22 17.08 -11.16
N THR A 13 10.11 18.19 -11.90
CA THR A 13 9.20 18.38 -13.03
C THR A 13 9.86 18.13 -14.38
N VAL A 14 11.14 17.78 -14.42
CA VAL A 14 11.92 17.63 -15.67
C VAL A 14 12.14 16.15 -15.97
N PHE A 15 11.72 15.74 -17.16
CA PHE A 15 12.04 14.42 -17.68
C PHE A 15 13.52 14.35 -18.11
N SER A 16 14.16 13.23 -17.81
CA SER A 16 15.43 12.88 -18.44
C SER A 16 15.21 12.59 -19.93
N PRO A 17 16.29 12.57 -20.75
CA PRO A 17 16.20 12.16 -22.16
C PRO A 17 15.56 10.78 -22.36
N ASP A 18 15.68 9.88 -21.37
CA ASP A 18 15.09 8.54 -21.37
C ASP A 18 13.62 8.54 -20.89
N GLY A 19 13.00 9.70 -20.66
CA GLY A 19 11.61 9.82 -20.22
C GLY A 19 11.37 9.47 -18.75
N ARG A 20 12.39 9.59 -17.89
CA ARG A 20 12.31 9.24 -16.45
C ARG A 20 12.18 10.49 -15.58
N LEU A 21 11.42 10.39 -14.52
CA LEU A 21 11.35 11.36 -13.41
C LEU A 21 12.18 10.83 -12.24
N TYR A 22 13.42 11.28 -12.11
CA TYR A 22 14.36 10.71 -11.13
C TYR A 22 13.87 10.85 -9.68
N GLN A 23 13.19 11.95 -9.32
CA GLN A 23 12.66 12.11 -7.97
C GLN A 23 11.56 11.11 -7.64
N VAL A 24 10.78 10.67 -8.64
CA VAL A 24 9.80 9.58 -8.48
C VAL A 24 10.51 8.25 -8.28
N GLU A 25 11.60 7.99 -9.01
CA GLU A 25 12.38 6.76 -8.82
C GLU A 25 13.07 6.71 -7.46
N TYR A 26 13.62 7.83 -6.99
CA TYR A 26 14.19 7.92 -5.64
C TYR A 26 13.12 7.73 -4.56
N ALA A 27 11.90 8.23 -4.78
CA ALA A 27 10.78 7.98 -3.89
C ALA A 27 10.40 6.48 -3.85
N ARG A 28 10.46 5.76 -4.97
CA ARG A 28 10.27 4.30 -5.01
C ARG A 28 11.33 3.54 -4.21
N GLU A 29 12.57 4.03 -4.19
CA GLU A 29 13.60 3.40 -3.35
C GLU A 29 13.29 3.51 -1.85
N SER A 30 12.60 4.58 -1.39
CA SER A 30 12.16 4.66 0.01
C SER A 30 11.08 3.62 0.33
N VAL A 31 10.18 3.31 -0.62
CA VAL A 31 9.18 2.24 -0.46
C VAL A 31 9.86 0.87 -0.34
N LYS A 32 10.87 0.59 -1.16
CA LYS A 32 11.65 -0.66 -1.12
C LYS A 32 12.41 -0.87 0.20
N ARG A 33 12.64 0.19 0.98
CA ARG A 33 13.25 0.09 2.33
C ARG A 33 12.22 -0.21 3.42
N GLY A 34 10.94 -0.07 3.13
CA GLY A 34 9.86 -0.45 4.04
C GLY A 34 9.72 -1.96 4.13
N THR A 35 9.21 -2.47 5.25
CA THR A 35 8.96 -3.90 5.42
C THR A 35 7.85 -4.38 4.49
N THR A 36 7.89 -5.67 4.18
CA THR A 36 6.94 -6.33 3.29
C THR A 36 5.53 -6.27 3.86
N THR A 37 4.60 -5.95 2.98
CA THR A 37 3.17 -5.90 3.28
C THR A 37 2.43 -6.53 2.11
N VAL A 38 1.45 -7.37 2.40
CA VAL A 38 0.68 -8.09 1.39
C VAL A 38 -0.81 -7.84 1.52
N GLY A 39 -1.50 -7.93 0.40
CA GLY A 39 -2.95 -7.96 0.33
C GLY A 39 -3.40 -9.03 -0.65
N LEU A 40 -4.48 -9.74 -0.33
CA LEU A 40 -5.02 -10.78 -1.21
C LEU A 40 -6.52 -10.95 -1.05
N LYS A 41 -7.18 -11.27 -2.17
CA LYS A 41 -8.60 -11.64 -2.21
C LYS A 41 -8.78 -13.09 -1.82
N TYR A 42 -9.82 -13.33 -1.05
CA TYR A 42 -10.39 -14.65 -0.84
C TYR A 42 -11.87 -14.65 -1.24
N ARG A 43 -12.60 -15.75 -1.10
CA ARG A 43 -13.96 -15.90 -1.59
C ARG A 43 -14.91 -14.80 -1.11
N ASP A 44 -14.84 -14.45 0.18
CA ASP A 44 -15.82 -13.61 0.86
C ASP A 44 -15.20 -12.27 1.35
N GLY A 45 -14.04 -11.86 0.81
CA GLY A 45 -13.38 -10.63 1.22
C GLY A 45 -11.93 -10.47 0.81
N LEU A 46 -11.23 -9.65 1.58
CA LEU A 46 -9.82 -9.31 1.42
C LEU A 46 -9.07 -9.48 2.74
N ILE A 47 -7.80 -9.77 2.64
CA ILE A 47 -6.88 -9.82 3.78
C ILE A 47 -5.73 -8.86 3.50
N LEU A 48 -5.35 -8.11 4.52
CA LEU A 48 -4.12 -7.33 4.56
C LEU A 48 -3.25 -7.90 5.67
N ILE A 49 -1.97 -8.16 5.39
CA ILE A 49 -1.00 -8.64 6.37
C ILE A 49 0.24 -7.75 6.29
N ILE A 50 0.73 -7.34 7.43
CA ILE A 50 1.96 -6.55 7.56
C ILE A 50 2.95 -7.22 8.49
N ASP A 51 4.24 -7.04 8.19
CA ASP A 51 5.34 -7.27 9.11
C ASP A 51 5.82 -5.92 9.67
N LYS A 52 5.75 -5.74 10.99
CA LYS A 52 6.25 -4.54 11.67
C LYS A 52 7.76 -4.53 11.85
N ARG A 53 8.39 -5.69 11.74
CA ARG A 53 9.85 -5.90 11.93
C ARG A 53 10.42 -5.08 13.09
N LEU A 54 10.16 -5.54 14.29
CA LEU A 54 10.72 -4.94 15.50
C LEU A 54 12.22 -5.25 15.60
N THR A 55 13.06 -4.29 15.22
CA THR A 55 14.52 -4.43 15.30
C THR A 55 15.10 -4.01 16.65
N ASN A 56 14.31 -3.33 17.47
CA ASN A 56 14.73 -2.82 18.77
C ASN A 56 13.72 -3.22 19.85
N THR A 57 14.18 -3.91 20.87
CA THR A 57 13.37 -4.38 22.00
C THR A 57 12.80 -3.26 22.88
N LEU A 58 13.33 -2.03 22.75
CA LEU A 58 12.83 -0.86 23.48
C LEU A 58 11.66 -0.15 22.76
N VAL A 59 11.35 -0.53 21.53
CA VAL A 59 10.22 0.04 20.80
C VAL A 59 8.94 -0.66 21.21
N ILE A 60 7.92 0.12 21.53
CA ILE A 60 6.58 -0.40 21.83
C ILE A 60 5.93 -0.77 20.48
N ALA A 61 5.66 -2.05 20.25
CA ALA A 61 5.14 -2.59 18.99
C ALA A 61 3.85 -1.88 18.53
N ASP A 62 2.96 -1.54 19.46
CA ASP A 62 1.68 -0.87 19.18
C ASP A 62 1.85 0.59 18.71
N SER A 63 3.03 1.19 18.94
CA SER A 63 3.32 2.54 18.44
C SER A 63 3.66 2.57 16.95
N ILE A 64 3.93 1.41 16.33
CA ILE A 64 4.21 1.29 14.91
C ILE A 64 2.89 1.08 14.18
N GLU A 65 2.38 2.14 13.59
CA GLU A 65 1.18 2.11 12.77
C GLU A 65 1.53 1.97 11.29
N LYS A 66 1.16 0.85 10.68
CA LYS A 66 1.29 0.58 9.24
C LYS A 66 -0.02 0.07 8.62
N MET A 67 -0.98 -0.27 9.45
CA MET A 67 -2.30 -0.74 9.07
C MET A 67 -3.34 0.25 9.60
N PHE A 68 -4.17 0.75 8.72
CA PHE A 68 -5.08 1.86 8.99
C PHE A 68 -6.48 1.54 8.50
N GLN A 69 -7.46 1.85 9.32
CA GLN A 69 -8.84 2.00 8.87
C GLN A 69 -9.01 3.38 8.25
N ILE A 70 -9.52 3.44 7.02
CA ILE A 70 -9.84 4.69 6.32
C ILE A 70 -11.32 5.03 6.51
N ASP A 71 -12.19 4.07 6.27
CA ASP A 71 -13.65 4.14 6.51
C ASP A 71 -14.13 2.77 7.01
N ASP A 72 -15.41 2.62 7.31
CA ASP A 72 -15.99 1.37 7.82
C ASP A 72 -15.74 0.19 6.88
N HIS A 73 -15.73 0.43 5.57
CA HIS A 73 -15.57 -0.57 4.51
C HIS A 73 -14.20 -0.56 3.83
N ILE A 74 -13.27 0.32 4.26
CA ILE A 74 -11.96 0.49 3.62
C ILE A 74 -10.84 0.45 4.64
N GLY A 75 -9.86 -0.42 4.40
CA GLY A 75 -8.58 -0.45 5.10
C GLY A 75 -7.41 -0.15 4.15
N ALA A 76 -6.28 0.24 4.71
CA ALA A 76 -5.05 0.39 3.96
C ALA A 76 -3.83 -0.02 4.77
N THR A 77 -2.80 -0.43 4.05
CA THR A 77 -1.46 -0.63 4.60
C THR A 77 -0.45 0.20 3.82
N THR A 78 0.68 0.48 4.44
CA THR A 78 1.68 1.39 3.90
C THR A 78 3.08 0.79 3.92
N SER A 79 3.92 1.18 2.97
CA SER A 79 5.35 0.92 2.99
C SER A 79 6.13 2.14 2.52
N GLY A 80 7.23 2.47 3.20
CA GLY A 80 8.05 3.65 2.97
C GLY A 80 8.05 4.62 4.13
N LEU A 81 8.02 5.93 3.86
CA LEU A 81 8.08 6.98 4.87
C LEU A 81 6.76 7.09 5.65
N VAL A 82 6.80 6.75 6.94
CA VAL A 82 5.62 6.73 7.82
C VAL A 82 4.94 8.10 7.95
N ALA A 83 5.72 9.17 7.98
CA ALA A 83 5.16 10.54 8.07
C ALA A 83 4.32 10.88 6.83
N ASP A 84 4.78 10.51 5.65
CA ASP A 84 4.05 10.69 4.38
C ASP A 84 2.80 9.80 4.34
N ALA A 85 2.92 8.57 4.82
CA ALA A 85 1.80 7.64 4.91
C ALA A 85 0.65 8.22 5.74
N ARG A 86 0.94 8.78 6.93
CA ARG A 86 -0.07 9.41 7.80
C ARG A 86 -0.82 10.54 7.08
N GLN A 87 -0.13 11.38 6.33
CA GLN A 87 -0.76 12.47 5.56
C GLN A 87 -1.73 11.93 4.50
N LEU A 88 -1.33 10.86 3.80
CA LEU A 88 -2.18 10.22 2.79
C LEU A 88 -3.40 9.53 3.42
N ILE A 89 -3.23 8.83 4.53
CA ILE A 89 -4.34 8.19 5.25
C ILE A 89 -5.33 9.23 5.75
N GLU A 90 -4.86 10.31 6.36
CA GLU A 90 -5.74 11.40 6.82
C GLU A 90 -6.48 12.05 5.65
N ARG A 91 -5.79 12.27 4.54
CA ARG A 91 -6.43 12.77 3.31
C ARG A 91 -7.50 11.83 2.79
N ALA A 92 -7.24 10.51 2.81
CA ALA A 92 -8.22 9.51 2.38
C ALA A 92 -9.47 9.51 3.28
N ARG A 93 -9.30 9.59 4.60
CA ARG A 93 -10.39 9.72 5.57
C ARG A 93 -11.26 10.95 5.30
N ILE A 94 -10.62 12.09 5.06
CA ILE A 94 -11.33 13.33 4.71
C ILE A 94 -12.13 13.15 3.42
N GLN A 95 -11.59 12.51 2.39
CA GLN A 95 -12.31 12.26 1.15
C GLN A 95 -13.56 11.38 1.36
N CYS A 96 -13.48 10.37 2.23
CA CYS A 96 -14.63 9.54 2.60
C CYS A 96 -15.70 10.38 3.29
N GLN A 97 -15.32 11.19 4.28
CA GLN A 97 -16.27 12.05 5.01
C GLN A 97 -16.91 13.10 4.09
N VAL A 98 -16.13 13.76 3.24
CA VAL A 98 -16.66 14.74 2.27
C VAL A 98 -17.65 14.08 1.33
N ASN A 99 -17.36 12.86 0.85
CA ASN A 99 -18.30 12.12 0.00
C ASN A 99 -19.62 11.82 0.74
N ARG A 100 -19.53 11.33 1.97
CA ARG A 100 -20.69 11.00 2.81
C ARG A 100 -21.55 12.24 3.10
N MET A 101 -20.92 13.38 3.38
CA MET A 101 -21.62 14.65 3.61
C MET A 101 -22.29 15.20 2.34
N THR A 102 -21.68 14.99 1.17
CA THR A 102 -22.15 15.53 -0.10
C THR A 102 -23.26 14.69 -0.72
N TYR A 103 -23.10 13.36 -0.68
CA TYR A 103 -23.95 12.42 -1.41
C TYR A 103 -24.81 11.52 -0.51
N GLY A 104 -24.58 11.53 0.81
CA GLY A 104 -25.33 10.72 1.77
C GLY A 104 -24.96 9.23 1.79
N ASN A 105 -23.96 8.81 1.01
CA ASN A 105 -23.51 7.43 0.92
C ASN A 105 -21.97 7.31 1.07
N SER A 106 -21.50 6.09 1.29
CA SER A 106 -20.07 5.77 1.33
C SER A 106 -19.44 5.97 -0.05
N ILE A 107 -18.18 6.37 -0.08
CA ILE A 107 -17.42 6.48 -1.33
C ILE A 107 -17.07 5.09 -1.84
N SER A 108 -17.15 4.86 -3.16
CA SER A 108 -16.65 3.60 -3.72
C SER A 108 -15.12 3.53 -3.68
N VAL A 109 -14.58 2.31 -3.54
CA VAL A 109 -13.12 2.10 -3.44
C VAL A 109 -12.39 2.65 -4.66
N PRO A 110 -12.83 2.37 -5.92
CA PRO A 110 -12.20 2.95 -7.10
C PRO A 110 -12.23 4.48 -7.13
N ALA A 111 -13.31 5.11 -6.66
CA ALA A 111 -13.41 6.57 -6.60
C ALA A 111 -12.44 7.18 -5.59
N LEU A 112 -12.28 6.55 -4.41
CA LEU A 112 -11.29 6.97 -3.43
C LEU A 112 -9.88 6.82 -3.98
N VAL A 113 -9.53 5.65 -4.54
CA VAL A 113 -8.22 5.37 -5.11
C VAL A 113 -7.86 6.36 -6.20
N LYS A 114 -8.81 6.67 -7.10
CA LYS A 114 -8.61 7.69 -8.12
C LYS A 114 -8.30 9.06 -7.52
N LYS A 115 -9.08 9.53 -6.54
CA LYS A 115 -8.85 10.82 -5.87
C LYS A 115 -7.49 10.88 -5.19
N MET A 116 -7.06 9.79 -4.57
CA MET A 116 -5.74 9.69 -3.93
C MET A 116 -4.62 9.68 -4.96
N GLY A 117 -4.79 8.95 -6.07
CA GLY A 117 -3.83 8.91 -7.17
C GLY A 117 -3.65 10.29 -7.82
N ASP A 118 -4.75 10.98 -8.13
CA ASP A 118 -4.73 12.34 -8.68
C ASP A 118 -4.00 13.31 -7.71
N PHE A 119 -4.24 13.17 -6.41
CA PHE A 119 -3.56 13.97 -5.39
C PHE A 119 -2.06 13.70 -5.34
N MET A 120 -1.62 12.44 -5.30
CA MET A 120 -0.19 12.09 -5.30
C MET A 120 0.50 12.51 -6.59
N GLN A 121 -0.15 12.32 -7.74
CA GLN A 121 0.37 12.72 -9.04
C GLN A 121 0.63 14.23 -9.11
N SER A 122 -0.21 15.06 -8.48
CA SER A 122 -0.01 16.51 -8.46
C SER A 122 1.34 16.91 -7.87
N PHE A 123 1.87 16.16 -6.91
CA PHE A 123 3.18 16.37 -6.29
C PHE A 123 4.36 16.00 -7.23
N THR A 124 4.10 15.37 -8.34
CA THR A 124 5.11 15.11 -9.38
C THR A 124 5.17 16.20 -10.47
N GLN A 125 4.20 17.12 -10.47
CA GLN A 125 4.10 18.19 -11.49
C GLN A 125 4.40 19.59 -10.95
N TYR A 126 4.21 19.84 -9.64
CA TYR A 126 4.43 21.16 -9.06
C TYR A 126 5.85 21.33 -8.54
N GLY A 127 6.54 22.38 -9.00
CA GLY A 127 7.86 22.75 -8.48
C GLY A 127 7.81 23.11 -6.99
N GLY A 128 8.87 22.74 -6.25
CA GLY A 128 9.00 22.99 -4.83
C GLY A 128 8.36 21.94 -3.91
N ALA A 129 7.61 20.99 -4.45
CA ALA A 129 7.13 19.80 -3.74
C ALA A 129 8.01 18.59 -4.07
N ARG A 130 8.03 17.58 -3.22
CA ARG A 130 8.60 16.28 -3.55
C ARG A 130 7.50 15.22 -3.66
N PRO A 131 7.69 14.12 -4.39
CA PRO A 131 6.77 12.99 -4.35
C PRO A 131 6.68 12.42 -2.92
N PHE A 132 5.55 11.78 -2.62
CA PHE A 132 5.42 10.99 -1.40
C PHE A 132 6.36 9.79 -1.45
N GLY A 133 7.12 9.56 -0.38
CA GLY A 133 8.03 8.42 -0.26
C GLY A 133 7.35 7.17 0.28
N THR A 134 6.08 6.95 -0.04
CA THR A 134 5.29 5.82 0.45
C THR A 134 4.35 5.30 -0.64
N ALA A 135 4.16 3.99 -0.66
CA ALA A 135 3.11 3.32 -1.41
C ALA A 135 2.02 2.81 -0.46
N LEU A 136 0.81 2.67 -0.98
CA LEU A 136 -0.34 2.17 -0.25
C LEU A 136 -0.87 0.89 -0.91
N LEU A 137 -1.28 -0.09 -0.09
CA LEU A 137 -2.24 -1.12 -0.47
C LEU A 137 -3.58 -0.75 0.15
N ILE A 138 -4.59 -0.52 -0.68
CA ILE A 138 -5.94 -0.15 -0.25
C ILE A 138 -6.84 -1.34 -0.54
N ALA A 139 -7.49 -1.85 0.50
CA ALA A 139 -8.46 -2.93 0.44
C ALA A 139 -9.82 -2.41 0.88
N GLY A 140 -10.86 -2.67 0.12
CA GLY A 140 -12.19 -2.24 0.48
C GLY A 140 -13.30 -3.02 -0.23
N SER A 141 -14.52 -2.90 0.28
CA SER A 141 -15.71 -3.50 -0.28
C SER A 141 -16.69 -2.45 -0.78
N ASP A 142 -17.22 -2.66 -1.98
CA ASP A 142 -18.33 -1.89 -2.52
C ASP A 142 -19.50 -2.87 -2.69
N ASP A 143 -20.47 -2.84 -1.78
CA ASP A 143 -21.58 -3.79 -1.70
C ASP A 143 -21.10 -5.26 -1.69
N ALA A 144 -21.16 -5.95 -2.84
CA ALA A 144 -20.73 -7.33 -3.00
C ALA A 144 -19.36 -7.50 -3.66
N ASP A 145 -18.74 -6.41 -4.11
CA ASP A 145 -17.44 -6.44 -4.79
C ASP A 145 -16.30 -6.07 -3.85
N PHE A 146 -15.21 -6.81 -3.94
CA PHE A 146 -14.00 -6.60 -3.14
C PHE A 146 -12.87 -6.07 -4.03
N HIS A 147 -12.22 -4.99 -3.59
CA HIS A 147 -11.22 -4.27 -4.35
C HIS A 147 -9.90 -4.17 -3.58
N LEU A 148 -8.83 -4.63 -4.21
CA LEU A 148 -7.46 -4.45 -3.73
C LEU A 148 -6.70 -3.61 -4.76
N TYR A 149 -6.20 -2.45 -4.33
CA TYR A 149 -5.42 -1.56 -5.16
C TYR A 149 -4.04 -1.32 -4.56
N GLU A 150 -3.02 -1.34 -5.39
CA GLU A 150 -1.73 -0.72 -5.09
C GLU A 150 -1.74 0.70 -5.66
N LEU A 151 -1.33 1.66 -4.85
CA LEU A 151 -1.14 3.06 -5.20
C LEU A 151 0.34 3.41 -5.05
N ASP A 152 1.00 3.69 -6.18
CA ASP A 152 2.43 3.99 -6.27
C ASP A 152 2.74 5.46 -5.91
N VAL A 153 3.98 5.76 -5.60
CA VAL A 153 4.47 7.11 -5.28
C VAL A 153 4.20 8.15 -6.39
N SER A 154 4.06 7.69 -7.64
CA SER A 154 3.73 8.55 -8.79
C SER A 154 2.25 8.90 -8.89
N GLY A 155 1.39 8.31 -8.05
CA GLY A 155 -0.05 8.39 -8.18
C GLY A 155 -0.67 7.36 -9.15
N ALA A 156 0.15 6.52 -9.80
CA ALA A 156 -0.37 5.39 -10.57
C ALA A 156 -0.97 4.35 -9.64
N TYR A 157 -2.07 3.73 -10.06
CA TYR A 157 -2.73 2.68 -9.28
C TYR A 157 -3.14 1.51 -10.18
N LEU A 158 -3.07 0.31 -9.62
CA LEU A 158 -3.45 -0.93 -10.27
C LEU A 158 -4.28 -1.79 -9.31
N ALA A 159 -5.29 -2.47 -9.86
CA ALA A 159 -6.07 -3.45 -9.12
C ALA A 159 -5.41 -4.84 -9.19
N TYR A 160 -5.42 -5.55 -8.06
CA TYR A 160 -4.82 -6.87 -7.92
C TYR A 160 -5.80 -7.87 -7.30
N ASN A 161 -5.61 -9.15 -7.60
CA ASN A 161 -6.21 -10.23 -6.81
C ASN A 161 -5.36 -10.59 -5.60
N ALA A 162 -4.03 -10.51 -5.76
CA ALA A 162 -3.05 -10.63 -4.69
C ALA A 162 -1.84 -9.79 -5.06
N GLY A 163 -1.23 -9.14 -4.10
CA GLY A 163 -0.08 -8.27 -4.34
C GLY A 163 0.61 -7.86 -3.05
N GLY A 164 1.72 -7.13 -3.19
CA GLY A 164 2.50 -6.68 -2.06
C GLY A 164 3.28 -5.42 -2.36
N ILE A 165 3.71 -4.74 -1.31
CA ILE A 165 4.59 -3.57 -1.33
C ILE A 165 5.73 -3.76 -0.33
N GLY A 166 6.79 -2.98 -0.47
CA GLY A 166 7.95 -3.04 0.42
C GLY A 166 9.11 -3.84 -0.16
N VAL A 167 10.07 -4.19 0.70
CA VAL A 167 11.35 -4.82 0.31
C VAL A 167 11.15 -6.17 -0.39
N GLY A 168 10.21 -6.99 0.08
CA GLY A 168 9.95 -8.33 -0.45
C GLY A 168 8.96 -8.37 -1.62
N LYS A 169 8.55 -7.23 -2.19
CA LYS A 169 7.50 -7.17 -3.23
C LYS A 169 7.71 -8.17 -4.36
N ALA A 170 8.92 -8.27 -4.90
CA ALA A 170 9.20 -9.13 -6.05
C ALA A 170 8.98 -10.61 -5.72
N LEU A 171 9.48 -11.06 -4.57
CA LEU A 171 9.35 -12.46 -4.10
C LEU A 171 7.89 -12.80 -3.76
N VAL A 172 7.18 -11.87 -3.13
CA VAL A 172 5.76 -12.04 -2.81
C VAL A 172 4.91 -12.19 -4.07
N ILE A 173 5.16 -11.37 -5.10
CA ILE A 173 4.41 -11.44 -6.37
C ILE A 173 4.68 -12.79 -7.05
N ASP A 174 5.95 -13.21 -7.14
CA ASP A 174 6.31 -14.51 -7.71
C ASP A 174 5.64 -15.67 -6.95
N TYR A 175 5.62 -15.61 -5.61
CA TYR A 175 4.93 -16.58 -4.78
C TYR A 175 3.41 -16.61 -5.08
N PHE A 176 2.75 -15.47 -5.19
CA PHE A 176 1.32 -15.40 -5.47
C PHE A 176 0.97 -15.85 -6.89
N GLU A 177 1.79 -15.51 -7.90
CA GLU A 177 1.57 -15.98 -9.28
C GLU A 177 1.54 -17.51 -9.37
N ASN A 178 2.33 -18.19 -8.55
CA ASN A 178 2.41 -19.65 -8.54
C ASN A 178 1.36 -20.32 -7.64
N ASN A 179 0.85 -19.65 -6.61
CA ASN A 179 0.07 -20.31 -5.55
C ASN A 179 -1.35 -19.75 -5.38
N TRP A 180 -1.61 -18.47 -5.75
CA TRP A 180 -2.93 -17.88 -5.55
C TRP A 180 -3.99 -18.55 -6.41
N LYS A 181 -5.17 -18.80 -5.81
CA LYS A 181 -6.32 -19.39 -6.49
C LYS A 181 -7.59 -18.60 -6.14
N PRO A 182 -8.51 -18.42 -7.09
CA PRO A 182 -9.81 -17.83 -6.77
C PRO A 182 -10.58 -18.74 -5.79
N ASN A 183 -11.49 -18.13 -5.04
CA ASN A 183 -12.38 -18.82 -4.09
C ASN A 183 -11.70 -19.55 -2.91
N MET A 184 -10.50 -19.12 -2.51
CA MET A 184 -9.88 -19.60 -1.27
C MET A 184 -10.74 -19.24 -0.06
N THR A 185 -10.64 -20.05 0.99
CA THR A 185 -11.20 -19.70 2.30
C THR A 185 -10.33 -18.65 2.99
N GLN A 186 -10.89 -17.90 3.93
CA GLN A 186 -10.16 -16.90 4.72
C GLN A 186 -8.89 -17.48 5.36
N ASN A 187 -8.98 -18.63 6.02
CA ASN A 187 -7.83 -19.27 6.68
C ASN A 187 -6.73 -19.67 5.68
N ALA A 188 -7.13 -20.17 4.49
CA ALA A 188 -6.16 -20.50 3.43
C ALA A 188 -5.46 -19.23 2.89
N ALA A 189 -6.19 -18.13 2.78
CA ALA A 189 -5.62 -16.86 2.34
C ALA A 189 -4.69 -16.25 3.41
N ILE A 190 -5.06 -16.29 4.70
CA ILE A 190 -4.16 -15.86 5.79
C ILE A 190 -2.87 -16.68 5.76
N LYS A 191 -2.97 -18.01 5.70
CA LYS A 191 -1.81 -18.89 5.64
C LYS A 191 -0.92 -18.54 4.45
N MET A 192 -1.50 -18.40 3.26
CA MET A 192 -0.77 -18.05 2.06
C MET A 192 -0.06 -16.69 2.16
N GLY A 193 -0.71 -15.67 2.71
CA GLY A 193 -0.10 -14.36 2.90
C GLY A 193 1.06 -14.38 3.89
N LEU A 194 0.95 -15.16 4.97
CA LEU A 194 2.04 -15.36 5.95
C LEU A 194 3.22 -16.12 5.32
N GLU A 195 2.96 -17.16 4.55
CA GLU A 195 4.00 -17.91 3.82
C GLU A 195 4.71 -17.00 2.81
N ALA A 196 3.97 -16.19 2.04
CA ALA A 196 4.55 -15.24 1.09
C ALA A 196 5.47 -14.20 1.77
N ILE A 197 5.07 -13.66 2.93
CA ILE A 197 5.93 -12.75 3.70
C ILE A 197 7.16 -13.50 4.22
N ASN A 198 6.99 -14.68 4.83
CA ASN A 198 8.09 -15.46 5.37
C ASN A 198 9.13 -15.81 4.29
N ASP A 199 8.67 -16.26 3.11
CA ASP A 199 9.56 -16.62 2.00
C ASP A 199 10.26 -15.38 1.36
N SER A 200 9.74 -14.17 1.62
CA SER A 200 10.34 -12.92 1.18
C SER A 200 11.41 -12.36 2.13
N MET A 201 11.70 -13.04 3.22
CA MET A 201 12.62 -12.61 4.27
C MET A 201 13.79 -13.58 4.41
N ASP A 202 14.94 -13.06 4.82
CA ASP A 202 16.10 -13.90 5.19
C ASP A 202 15.94 -14.53 6.58
N ASP A 203 15.22 -13.84 7.48
CA ASP A 203 14.93 -14.29 8.85
C ASP A 203 13.51 -14.88 8.94
N SER A 204 13.26 -15.70 9.95
CA SER A 204 11.92 -16.23 10.24
C SER A 204 10.96 -15.11 10.70
N LEU A 205 9.72 -15.19 10.25
CA LEU A 205 8.67 -14.24 10.62
C LEU A 205 8.43 -14.29 12.14
N ASN A 206 8.51 -13.13 12.80
CA ASN A 206 8.16 -12.99 14.20
C ASN A 206 6.65 -12.82 14.35
N HIS A 207 5.98 -13.77 15.00
CA HIS A 207 4.53 -13.75 15.18
C HIS A 207 4.02 -12.50 15.94
N ASP A 208 4.82 -11.96 16.87
CA ASP A 208 4.44 -10.77 17.65
C ASP A 208 4.56 -9.47 16.83
N ALA A 209 5.21 -9.54 15.66
CA ALA A 209 5.39 -8.41 14.75
C ALA A 209 4.39 -8.41 13.59
N VAL A 210 3.50 -9.41 13.51
CA VAL A 210 2.51 -9.52 12.42
C VAL A 210 1.19 -8.88 12.83
N GLU A 211 0.62 -8.05 11.96
CA GLU A 211 -0.77 -7.62 12.07
C GLU A 211 -1.56 -8.08 10.84
N ILE A 212 -2.80 -8.46 11.09
CA ILE A 212 -3.73 -8.94 10.06
C ILE A 212 -5.01 -8.13 10.15
N ALA A 213 -5.49 -7.66 9.01
CA ALA A 213 -6.84 -7.11 8.89
C ALA A 213 -7.62 -7.84 7.82
N VAL A 214 -8.92 -7.93 8.05
CA VAL A 214 -9.89 -8.52 7.13
C VAL A 214 -10.86 -7.43 6.70
N VAL A 215 -11.19 -7.40 5.41
CA VAL A 215 -12.27 -6.58 4.87
C VAL A 215 -13.27 -7.51 4.19
N ASN A 216 -14.47 -7.55 4.70
CA ASN A 216 -15.55 -8.40 4.21
C ASN A 216 -16.88 -7.60 4.17
N SER A 217 -18.03 -8.30 4.05
CA SER A 217 -19.35 -7.68 4.09
C SER A 217 -19.66 -6.93 5.38
N ASP A 218 -19.01 -7.31 6.50
CA ASP A 218 -19.19 -6.66 7.81
C ASP A 218 -18.27 -5.45 7.99
N GLY A 219 -17.45 -5.13 6.96
CA GLY A 219 -16.51 -4.02 6.93
C GLY A 219 -15.07 -4.41 7.28
N TYR A 220 -14.30 -3.41 7.72
CA TYR A 220 -12.90 -3.55 8.11
C TYR A 220 -12.80 -4.02 9.57
N GLN A 221 -12.00 -5.08 9.78
CA GLN A 221 -11.71 -5.67 11.10
C GLN A 221 -10.21 -5.94 11.20
N LYS A 222 -9.60 -5.54 12.34
CA LYS A 222 -8.18 -5.76 12.64
C LYS A 222 -8.01 -6.75 13.78
#